data_d28a560f2d362f57521d91d48dd55274
#
_entry.id   d28a560f2d362f57521d91d48dd55274
#
_cell.length_a   1.000
_cell.length_b   1.000
_cell.length_c   1.000
_cell.angle_alpha   90.00
_cell.angle_beta   90.00
_cell.angle_gamma   90.00
#
_symmetry.space_group_name_H-M   'P 1'
#
loop_
_entity.id
_entity.type
_entity.pdbx_description
1 polymer ?
#
loop_
_entity_poly.entity_id
_entity_poly.type
_entity_poly.pdbx_seq_one_letter_code
_entity_poly.pdbx_strand_id
1 'polypeptide(L)'
;MTDYDAVIIGAGHNGLVCASYLAKAGKHVMVIDGRTEPGGCASNREFTPGFNVSDCAQWLSQFDQSIAKDLDLKGAGLSLGKAKATISLQPDADHLILDGDQVSGAGVDPVDQAAYRNFREMVRGFAKLMTTLYRSRPPKLVEQNWTDRFTLMKLALKLKMLSRERLRDLMRIVMINIYDVMNEHFSHAALKSTIALDAVTGTNMGPRSPNTVYSYLHRATGEHLGQTGTTQVIGGMGALGKALATAAEKHGATLKLGTAVSAIDKTGDRVTGVTLASGETVSAKIVISSADPTTTFRDLLGYHQMEAGMAKRVEHYRSRSGTAKLHLALSALPTFTGLTEAQLSERLVITPSMDSMETALNPMKYRELSSRHIFDISIPTVEDPGLAPVGEHMLTAIVHYVPFAPDIGWEAGKPRLLNQLLEELEAYAPSIGALVKASELVVPSDFEASHGMTGGNWHHGELSIDQALMMRPFPGSTQYATAVDGLYLCGAGAHPGGGIQGLPGRNAAKEILKRGAL
;
A
#
# COMPACT_ATOMS: atom_id res chain seq x y z
N MET A 1 -27.78 -16.11 -21.89
CA MET A 1 -27.05 -14.88 -22.30
C MET A 1 -26.18 -14.48 -21.11
N THR A 2 -24.96 -14.00 -21.33
CA THR A 2 -24.12 -13.48 -20.25
C THR A 2 -24.64 -12.11 -19.85
N ASP A 3 -24.79 -11.84 -18.53
CA ASP A 3 -25.34 -10.57 -18.06
C ASP A 3 -24.33 -9.43 -18.24
N TYR A 4 -23.01 -9.75 -18.14
CA TYR A 4 -21.94 -8.76 -18.22
C TYR A 4 -20.78 -9.22 -19.12
N ASP A 5 -20.08 -8.26 -19.71
CA ASP A 5 -18.81 -8.54 -20.37
C ASP A 5 -17.75 -8.93 -19.31
N ALA A 6 -17.71 -8.19 -18.19
CA ALA A 6 -16.78 -8.46 -17.10
C ALA A 6 -17.45 -8.27 -15.72
N VAL A 7 -17.15 -9.20 -14.80
CA VAL A 7 -17.41 -9.03 -13.38
C VAL A 7 -16.07 -8.79 -12.67
N ILE A 8 -16.01 -7.75 -11.83
CA ILE A 8 -14.84 -7.40 -11.03
C ILE A 8 -15.15 -7.71 -9.57
N ILE A 9 -14.34 -8.57 -8.96
CA ILE A 9 -14.41 -8.90 -7.54
C ILE A 9 -13.57 -7.90 -6.75
N GLY A 10 -14.22 -7.10 -5.90
CA GLY A 10 -13.60 -6.08 -5.05
C GLY A 10 -13.65 -4.66 -5.63
N ALA A 11 -14.34 -3.76 -4.91
CA ALA A 11 -14.40 -2.32 -5.17
C ALA A 11 -13.25 -1.55 -4.50
N GLY A 12 -12.08 -2.18 -4.33
CA GLY A 12 -10.86 -1.50 -3.93
C GLY A 12 -10.37 -0.54 -5.04
N HIS A 13 -9.48 0.39 -4.69
CA HIS A 13 -9.00 1.41 -5.63
C HIS A 13 -8.52 0.84 -6.98
N ASN A 14 -7.89 -0.33 -7.02
CA ASN A 14 -7.45 -0.98 -8.26
C ASN A 14 -8.62 -1.58 -9.05
N GLY A 15 -9.59 -2.22 -8.38
CA GLY A 15 -10.79 -2.75 -9.01
C GLY A 15 -11.62 -1.65 -9.66
N LEU A 16 -11.82 -0.52 -8.96
CA LEU A 16 -12.54 0.65 -9.46
C LEU A 16 -11.82 1.31 -10.64
N VAL A 17 -10.48 1.41 -10.60
CA VAL A 17 -9.69 1.88 -11.75
C VAL A 17 -9.88 0.94 -12.94
N CYS A 18 -9.78 -0.39 -12.73
CA CYS A 18 -10.00 -1.37 -13.81
C CYS A 18 -11.40 -1.23 -14.42
N ALA A 19 -12.43 -1.15 -13.58
CA ALA A 19 -13.82 -0.93 -14.01
C ALA A 19 -13.98 0.33 -14.85
N SER A 20 -13.42 1.45 -14.38
CA SER A 20 -13.50 2.73 -15.08
C SER A 20 -12.89 2.67 -16.48
N TYR A 21 -11.72 2.03 -16.65
CA TYR A 21 -11.09 1.92 -17.97
C TYR A 21 -11.83 0.96 -18.90
N LEU A 22 -12.39 -0.14 -18.39
CA LEU A 22 -13.19 -1.07 -19.20
C LEU A 22 -14.54 -0.46 -19.60
N ALA A 23 -15.26 0.16 -18.67
CA ALA A 23 -16.52 0.84 -18.93
C ALA A 23 -16.35 2.02 -19.91
N LYS A 24 -15.27 2.82 -19.74
CA LYS A 24 -14.90 3.89 -20.69
C LYS A 24 -14.63 3.37 -22.11
N ALA A 25 -14.22 2.10 -22.25
CA ALA A 25 -14.07 1.42 -23.53
C ALA A 25 -15.39 0.78 -24.04
N GLY A 26 -16.53 1.10 -23.45
CA GLY A 26 -17.85 0.63 -23.85
C GLY A 26 -18.18 -0.80 -23.42
N LYS A 27 -17.49 -1.34 -22.41
CA LYS A 27 -17.76 -2.69 -21.89
C LYS A 27 -18.81 -2.64 -20.77
N HIS A 28 -19.68 -3.63 -20.73
CA HIS A 28 -20.68 -3.81 -19.67
C HIS A 28 -20.03 -4.47 -18.47
N VAL A 29 -19.77 -3.70 -17.41
CA VAL A 29 -18.95 -4.09 -16.25
C VAL A 29 -19.77 -4.02 -14.97
N MET A 30 -19.72 -5.07 -14.14
CA MET A 30 -20.19 -5.05 -12.76
C MET A 30 -19.02 -5.18 -11.80
N VAL A 31 -18.99 -4.35 -10.75
CA VAL A 31 -18.08 -4.44 -9.60
C VAL A 31 -18.87 -4.92 -8.39
N ILE A 32 -18.37 -5.95 -7.71
CA ILE A 32 -19.03 -6.54 -6.54
C ILE A 32 -18.08 -6.50 -5.36
N ASP A 33 -18.54 -5.98 -4.21
CA ASP A 33 -17.74 -5.95 -2.97
C ASP A 33 -18.62 -6.30 -1.76
N GLY A 34 -18.06 -7.08 -0.85
CA GLY A 34 -18.71 -7.43 0.42
C GLY A 34 -18.86 -6.26 1.38
N ARG A 35 -18.06 -5.21 1.23
CA ARG A 35 -18.14 -3.97 2.03
C ARG A 35 -19.15 -3.01 1.42
N THR A 36 -19.77 -2.19 2.28
CA THR A 36 -20.72 -1.15 1.86
C THR A 36 -20.04 0.13 1.36
N GLU A 37 -18.79 0.38 1.78
CA GLU A 37 -18.00 1.54 1.36
C GLU A 37 -16.98 1.14 0.30
N PRO A 38 -16.90 1.88 -0.84
CA PRO A 38 -15.92 1.62 -1.88
C PRO A 38 -14.53 2.11 -1.47
N GLY A 39 -13.49 1.61 -2.14
CA GLY A 39 -12.10 2.05 -1.98
C GLY A 39 -11.16 0.98 -1.40
N GLY A 40 -11.68 -0.04 -0.71
CA GLY A 40 -10.85 -1.05 -0.06
C GLY A 40 -9.94 -0.43 1.01
N CYS A 41 -8.61 -0.54 0.87
CA CYS A 41 -7.66 0.15 1.76
C CYS A 41 -7.73 1.69 1.69
N ALA A 42 -8.36 2.26 0.66
CA ALA A 42 -8.65 3.69 0.53
C ALA A 42 -10.11 3.97 0.89
N SER A 43 -10.55 3.55 2.06
CA SER A 43 -11.88 3.81 2.62
C SER A 43 -11.80 4.56 3.94
N ASN A 44 -12.92 5.14 4.34
CA ASN A 44 -13.12 5.74 5.67
C ASN A 44 -14.14 4.94 6.45
N ARG A 45 -14.10 5.10 7.75
CA ARG A 45 -15.18 4.73 8.67
C ARG A 45 -15.23 5.65 9.88
N GLU A 46 -16.37 5.72 10.48
CA GLU A 46 -16.54 6.30 11.81
C GLU A 46 -16.13 5.25 12.86
N PHE A 47 -15.14 5.54 13.72
CA PHE A 47 -14.71 4.60 14.74
C PHE A 47 -15.31 4.91 16.11
N THR A 48 -15.67 6.16 16.34
CA THR A 48 -16.46 6.64 17.47
C THR A 48 -17.28 7.85 17.00
N PRO A 49 -18.41 8.19 17.61
CA PRO A 49 -19.33 9.20 17.11
C PRO A 49 -18.65 10.53 16.75
N GLY A 50 -18.78 10.94 15.48
CA GLY A 50 -18.21 12.16 14.92
C GLY A 50 -16.76 12.06 14.43
N PHE A 51 -16.05 10.96 14.68
CA PHE A 51 -14.64 10.78 14.29
C PHE A 51 -14.51 9.85 13.09
N ASN A 52 -14.17 10.40 11.94
CA ASN A 52 -14.02 9.68 10.67
C ASN A 52 -12.54 9.41 10.37
N VAL A 53 -12.12 8.15 10.45
CA VAL A 53 -10.74 7.73 10.19
C VAL A 53 -10.57 7.18 8.79
N SER A 54 -9.39 7.38 8.22
CA SER A 54 -8.92 6.58 7.09
C SER A 54 -8.62 5.17 7.60
N ASP A 55 -9.41 4.19 7.15
CA ASP A 55 -9.49 2.86 7.75
C ASP A 55 -8.17 2.08 7.68
N CYS A 56 -7.51 2.05 6.53
CA CYS A 56 -6.25 1.34 6.31
C CYS A 56 -5.14 2.28 5.87
N ALA A 57 -5.18 2.80 4.63
CA ALA A 57 -4.15 3.71 4.14
C ALA A 57 -4.24 5.07 4.85
N GLN A 58 -3.09 5.62 5.22
CA GLN A 58 -2.98 6.89 5.94
C GLN A 58 -2.55 8.03 5.02
N TRP A 59 -1.60 7.75 4.13
CA TRP A 59 -0.97 8.71 3.25
C TRP A 59 -1.13 8.31 1.78
N LEU A 60 -1.28 9.31 0.92
CA LEU A 60 -1.21 9.13 -0.52
C LEU A 60 0.18 9.57 -1.01
N SER A 61 0.98 8.61 -1.48
CA SER A 61 2.37 8.86 -1.90
C SER A 61 2.71 8.29 -3.29
N GLN A 62 1.84 7.46 -3.89
CA GLN A 62 2.18 6.71 -5.10
C GLN A 62 1.07 6.69 -6.17
N PHE A 63 -0.04 7.43 -6.00
CA PHE A 63 -1.14 7.39 -6.97
C PHE A 63 -0.70 8.00 -8.31
N ASP A 64 -0.88 7.25 -9.41
CA ASP A 64 -0.49 7.74 -10.74
C ASP A 64 -1.41 8.89 -11.18
N GLN A 65 -0.87 10.10 -11.23
CA GLN A 65 -1.62 11.32 -11.57
C GLN A 65 -2.17 11.29 -13.01
N SER A 66 -1.61 10.45 -13.89
CA SER A 66 -2.21 10.22 -15.20
C SER A 66 -3.56 9.51 -15.09
N ILE A 67 -3.72 8.60 -14.12
CA ILE A 67 -5.02 7.95 -13.85
C ILE A 67 -6.01 8.98 -13.29
N ALA A 68 -5.58 9.82 -12.34
CA ALA A 68 -6.43 10.88 -11.79
C ALA A 68 -6.96 11.81 -12.89
N LYS A 69 -6.10 12.16 -13.84
CA LYS A 69 -6.46 12.99 -14.99
C LYS A 69 -7.36 12.24 -15.99
N ASP A 70 -7.00 11.01 -16.36
CA ASP A 70 -7.74 10.20 -17.35
C ASP A 70 -9.19 9.92 -16.91
N LEU A 71 -9.42 9.79 -15.60
CA LEU A 71 -10.71 9.48 -14.99
C LEU A 71 -11.41 10.72 -14.41
N ASP A 72 -10.82 11.91 -14.55
CA ASP A 72 -11.36 13.17 -14.03
C ASP A 72 -11.72 13.09 -12.53
N LEU A 73 -10.79 12.55 -11.71
CA LEU A 73 -11.06 12.37 -10.29
C LEU A 73 -11.26 13.69 -9.54
N LYS A 74 -10.66 14.78 -10.03
CA LYS A 74 -10.91 16.12 -9.48
C LYS A 74 -12.37 16.52 -9.70
N GLY A 75 -12.93 16.29 -10.90
CA GLY A 75 -14.34 16.50 -11.20
C GLY A 75 -15.26 15.56 -10.42
N ALA A 76 -14.75 14.40 -9.99
CA ALA A 76 -15.44 13.45 -9.13
C ALA A 76 -15.27 13.76 -7.61
N GLY A 77 -14.69 14.91 -7.26
CA GLY A 77 -14.61 15.39 -5.87
C GLY A 77 -13.28 15.10 -5.14
N LEU A 78 -12.27 14.52 -5.80
CA LEU A 78 -10.96 14.31 -5.17
C LEU A 78 -10.23 15.64 -4.95
N SER A 79 -9.85 15.90 -3.70
CA SER A 79 -8.99 17.03 -3.31
C SER A 79 -7.81 16.51 -2.50
N LEU A 80 -6.62 17.05 -2.76
CA LEU A 80 -5.40 16.69 -2.06
C LEU A 80 -4.90 17.88 -1.25
N GLY A 81 -4.39 17.59 -0.06
CA GLY A 81 -3.67 18.55 0.78
C GLY A 81 -2.28 18.85 0.22
N LYS A 82 -1.51 19.61 0.98
CA LYS A 82 -0.11 19.94 0.64
C LYS A 82 0.79 18.70 0.77
N ALA A 83 1.90 18.72 0.04
CA ALA A 83 2.99 17.76 0.28
C ALA A 83 3.52 17.94 1.70
N LYS A 84 3.77 16.83 2.38
CA LYS A 84 4.19 16.79 3.78
C LYS A 84 5.70 16.64 3.89
N ALA A 85 6.31 17.44 4.77
CA ALA A 85 7.61 17.12 5.32
C ALA A 85 7.50 15.88 6.23
N THR A 86 8.62 15.20 6.45
CA THR A 86 8.71 14.14 7.47
C THR A 86 9.52 14.68 8.64
N ILE A 87 8.94 14.68 9.83
CA ILE A 87 9.58 15.12 11.06
C ILE A 87 9.86 13.89 11.92
N SER A 88 11.13 13.56 12.10
CA SER A 88 11.56 12.51 13.01
C SER A 88 11.69 13.08 14.41
N LEU A 89 10.76 12.66 15.27
CA LEU A 89 10.67 13.13 16.65
C LEU A 89 11.85 12.59 17.46
N GLN A 90 12.51 13.49 18.19
CA GLN A 90 13.60 13.19 19.10
C GLN A 90 13.17 13.50 20.55
N PRO A 91 13.62 12.71 21.55
CA PRO A 91 13.21 12.92 22.94
C PRO A 91 13.67 14.26 23.53
N ASP A 92 14.77 14.84 23.02
CA ASP A 92 15.34 16.12 23.43
C ASP A 92 14.72 17.33 22.71
N ALA A 93 13.68 17.09 21.90
CA ALA A 93 12.97 18.10 21.11
C ALA A 93 13.79 18.78 19.98
N ASP A 94 15.02 18.35 19.72
CA ASP A 94 15.77 18.75 18.52
C ASP A 94 15.44 17.79 17.36
N HIS A 95 14.32 18.06 16.68
CA HIS A 95 13.76 17.17 15.68
C HIS A 95 14.48 17.25 14.33
N LEU A 96 14.59 16.09 13.65
CA LEU A 96 15.08 16.03 12.28
C LEU A 96 13.93 16.25 11.29
N ILE A 97 14.12 17.17 10.34
CA ILE A 97 13.10 17.53 9.34
C ILE A 97 13.64 17.19 7.95
N LEU A 98 12.91 16.33 7.22
CA LEU A 98 13.13 16.01 5.81
C LEU A 98 12.03 16.69 4.98
N ASP A 99 12.41 17.69 4.20
CA ASP A 99 11.48 18.41 3.30
C ASP A 99 12.04 18.42 1.87
N GLY A 100 11.46 17.61 1.00
CA GLY A 100 11.94 17.38 -0.35
C GLY A 100 13.39 16.87 -0.36
N ASP A 101 14.31 17.68 -0.85
CA ASP A 101 15.75 17.37 -0.90
C ASP A 101 16.56 18.04 0.22
N GLN A 102 15.88 18.66 1.16
CA GLN A 102 16.49 19.30 2.31
C GLN A 102 16.36 18.42 3.55
N VAL A 103 17.38 18.46 4.39
CA VAL A 103 17.35 17.88 5.73
C VAL A 103 17.94 18.88 6.71
N SER A 104 17.30 19.05 7.85
CA SER A 104 17.68 20.02 8.89
C SER A 104 17.29 19.54 10.28
N GLY A 105 17.81 20.20 11.33
CA GLY A 105 17.54 19.85 12.74
C GLY A 105 18.36 18.67 13.24
N ALA A 106 18.18 18.30 14.50
CA ALA A 106 18.83 17.18 15.19
C ALA A 106 20.37 17.14 15.05
N GLY A 107 20.99 18.31 14.92
CA GLY A 107 22.44 18.40 14.80
C GLY A 107 23.02 17.78 13.51
N VAL A 108 22.19 17.56 12.46
CA VAL A 108 22.65 17.01 11.17
C VAL A 108 23.72 17.91 10.54
N ASP A 109 24.87 17.36 10.22
CA ASP A 109 26.00 18.11 9.70
C ASP A 109 25.88 18.42 8.18
N PRO A 110 26.64 19.40 7.66
CA PRO A 110 26.63 19.76 6.23
C PRO A 110 27.05 18.59 5.29
N VAL A 111 27.82 17.62 5.78
CA VAL A 111 28.25 16.45 4.98
C VAL A 111 27.04 15.55 4.75
N ASP A 112 26.30 15.21 5.80
CA ASP A 112 25.08 14.41 5.69
C ASP A 112 23.99 15.15 4.91
N GLN A 113 23.87 16.49 5.01
CA GLN A 113 22.96 17.29 4.18
C GLN A 113 23.30 17.18 2.69
N ALA A 114 24.58 17.24 2.33
CA ALA A 114 25.02 17.09 0.95
C ALA A 114 24.83 15.63 0.47
N ALA A 115 25.18 14.66 1.31
CA ALA A 115 24.97 13.24 1.03
C ALA A 115 23.48 12.91 0.79
N TYR A 116 22.56 13.51 1.56
CA TYR A 116 21.13 13.31 1.39
C TYR A 116 20.65 13.78 0.01
N ARG A 117 21.08 14.96 -0.47
CA ARG A 117 20.74 15.43 -1.82
C ARG A 117 21.23 14.47 -2.91
N ASN A 118 22.47 14.00 -2.79
CA ASN A 118 23.07 13.06 -3.74
C ASN A 118 22.34 11.70 -3.73
N PHE A 119 22.01 11.20 -2.54
CA PHE A 119 21.23 9.98 -2.37
C PHE A 119 19.84 10.10 -3.00
N ARG A 120 19.13 11.22 -2.78
CA ARG A 120 17.83 11.50 -3.41
C ARG A 120 17.92 11.52 -4.93
N GLU A 121 18.95 12.13 -5.52
CA GLU A 121 19.17 12.13 -6.97
C GLU A 121 19.38 10.69 -7.50
N MET A 122 20.20 9.90 -6.85
CA MET A 122 20.44 8.49 -7.19
C MET A 122 19.13 7.69 -7.17
N VAL A 123 18.37 7.80 -6.09
CA VAL A 123 17.06 7.14 -5.90
C VAL A 123 16.08 7.52 -7.01
N ARG A 124 15.96 8.80 -7.35
CA ARG A 124 15.12 9.27 -8.46
C ARG A 124 15.52 8.62 -9.78
N GLY A 125 16.81 8.49 -10.04
CA GLY A 125 17.30 7.83 -11.25
C GLY A 125 16.81 6.38 -11.37
N PHE A 126 16.86 5.62 -10.28
CA PHE A 126 16.40 4.23 -10.23
C PHE A 126 14.87 4.11 -10.22
N ALA A 127 14.19 4.95 -9.46
CA ALA A 127 12.72 5.01 -9.42
C ALA A 127 12.13 5.34 -10.81
N LYS A 128 12.76 6.20 -11.59
CA LYS A 128 12.37 6.50 -12.97
C LYS A 128 12.40 5.26 -13.87
N LEU A 129 13.44 4.43 -13.73
CA LEU A 129 13.54 3.18 -14.47
C LEU A 129 12.43 2.21 -14.07
N MET A 130 12.21 2.04 -12.75
CA MET A 130 11.14 1.18 -12.22
C MET A 130 9.75 1.65 -12.68
N THR A 131 9.48 2.96 -12.64
CA THR A 131 8.20 3.53 -13.10
C THR A 131 7.91 3.20 -14.55
N THR A 132 8.94 3.11 -15.40
CA THR A 132 8.75 2.68 -16.80
C THR A 132 8.24 1.23 -16.90
N LEU A 133 8.75 0.34 -16.05
CA LEU A 133 8.27 -1.04 -15.96
C LEU A 133 6.86 -1.09 -15.37
N TYR A 134 6.60 -0.32 -14.33
CA TYR A 134 5.32 -0.29 -13.60
C TYR A 134 4.14 0.15 -14.47
N ARG A 135 4.37 1.07 -15.41
CA ARG A 135 3.35 1.55 -16.35
C ARG A 135 3.06 0.62 -17.52
N SER A 136 3.72 -0.54 -17.58
CA SER A 136 3.59 -1.49 -18.68
C SER A 136 3.32 -2.91 -18.17
N ARG A 137 2.83 -3.77 -19.07
CA ARG A 137 2.76 -5.19 -18.80
C ARG A 137 4.17 -5.74 -18.57
N PRO A 138 4.42 -6.50 -17.49
CA PRO A 138 5.74 -7.10 -17.26
C PRO A 138 6.05 -8.12 -18.37
N PRO A 139 7.29 -8.14 -18.91
CA PRO A 139 7.65 -9.12 -19.92
C PRO A 139 7.84 -10.50 -19.28
N LYS A 140 7.47 -11.55 -20.01
CA LYS A 140 7.89 -12.92 -19.65
C LYS A 140 9.38 -13.10 -19.91
N LEU A 141 10.07 -13.76 -18.99
CA LEU A 141 11.50 -14.11 -19.15
C LEU A 141 11.67 -15.42 -19.94
N VAL A 142 10.71 -16.32 -19.84
CA VAL A 142 10.64 -17.61 -20.53
C VAL A 142 9.38 -17.61 -21.38
N GLU A 143 9.35 -18.34 -22.48
CA GLU A 143 8.21 -18.40 -23.43
C GLU A 143 7.78 -17.00 -23.94
N GLN A 144 8.76 -16.22 -24.37
CA GLN A 144 8.57 -14.83 -24.79
C GLN A 144 7.84 -14.74 -26.12
N ASN A 145 6.81 -13.90 -26.19
CA ASN A 145 6.25 -13.42 -27.44
C ASN A 145 7.01 -12.17 -27.95
N TRP A 146 6.68 -11.70 -29.16
CA TRP A 146 7.33 -10.52 -29.76
C TRP A 146 7.19 -9.26 -28.91
N THR A 147 6.06 -9.07 -28.20
CA THR A 147 5.84 -7.92 -27.31
C THR A 147 6.79 -7.99 -26.12
N ASP A 148 7.00 -9.19 -25.56
CA ASP A 148 7.91 -9.40 -24.43
C ASP A 148 9.36 -9.10 -24.83
N ARG A 149 9.78 -9.63 -26.00
CA ARG A 149 11.14 -9.37 -26.56
C ARG A 149 11.37 -7.88 -26.77
N PHE A 150 10.39 -7.17 -27.33
CA PHE A 150 10.49 -5.73 -27.55
C PHE A 150 10.56 -4.94 -26.24
N THR A 151 9.80 -5.35 -25.23
CA THR A 151 9.86 -4.73 -23.89
C THR A 151 11.22 -4.96 -23.24
N LEU A 152 11.75 -6.18 -23.30
CA LEU A 152 13.09 -6.51 -22.79
C LEU A 152 14.19 -5.76 -23.55
N MET A 153 14.08 -5.64 -24.87
CA MET A 153 15.02 -4.86 -25.67
C MET A 153 15.02 -3.37 -25.29
N LYS A 154 13.83 -2.77 -25.09
CA LYS A 154 13.72 -1.40 -24.60
C LYS A 154 14.34 -1.23 -23.21
N LEU A 155 14.13 -2.20 -22.32
CA LEU A 155 14.72 -2.19 -20.98
C LEU A 155 16.24 -2.31 -21.08
N ALA A 156 16.76 -3.26 -21.87
CA ALA A 156 18.19 -3.44 -22.08
C ALA A 156 18.85 -2.17 -22.67
N LEU A 157 18.18 -1.51 -23.61
CA LEU A 157 18.67 -0.23 -24.17
C LEU A 157 18.74 0.86 -23.09
N LYS A 158 17.71 0.99 -22.24
CA LYS A 158 17.73 1.95 -21.12
C LYS A 158 18.82 1.64 -20.11
N LEU A 159 19.05 0.36 -19.79
CA LEU A 159 20.14 -0.06 -18.92
C LEU A 159 21.50 0.23 -19.54
N LYS A 160 21.65 0.01 -20.85
CA LYS A 160 22.89 0.34 -21.60
C LYS A 160 23.18 1.85 -21.63
N MET A 161 22.15 2.69 -21.55
CA MET A 161 22.31 4.15 -21.48
C MET A 161 22.77 4.65 -20.10
N LEU A 162 22.70 3.82 -19.06
CA LEU A 162 23.30 4.12 -17.77
C LEU A 162 24.83 4.08 -17.88
N SER A 163 25.53 4.91 -17.11
CA SER A 163 26.98 4.74 -16.96
C SER A 163 27.29 3.37 -16.34
N ARG A 164 28.50 2.87 -16.59
CA ARG A 164 28.95 1.59 -16.01
C ARG A 164 28.86 1.58 -14.48
N GLU A 165 29.12 2.71 -13.86
CA GLU A 165 29.03 2.93 -12.42
C GLU A 165 27.58 2.82 -11.94
N ARG A 166 26.65 3.60 -12.52
CA ARG A 166 25.21 3.54 -12.19
C ARG A 166 24.59 2.17 -12.44
N LEU A 167 25.01 1.45 -13.47
CA LEU A 167 24.52 0.09 -13.73
C LEU A 167 25.01 -0.87 -12.64
N ARG A 168 26.29 -0.78 -12.24
CA ARG A 168 26.85 -1.58 -11.14
C ARG A 168 26.14 -1.29 -9.83
N ASP A 169 25.91 -0.02 -9.51
CA ASP A 169 25.19 0.40 -8.31
C ASP A 169 23.74 -0.11 -8.31
N LEU A 170 23.03 -0.02 -9.43
CA LEU A 170 21.69 -0.57 -9.57
C LEU A 170 21.67 -2.08 -9.29
N MET A 171 22.57 -2.85 -9.90
CA MET A 171 22.64 -4.31 -9.72
C MET A 171 22.97 -4.70 -8.27
N ARG A 172 23.78 -3.89 -7.59
CA ARG A 172 24.12 -4.09 -6.19
C ARG A 172 22.96 -3.70 -5.27
N ILE A 173 22.41 -2.51 -5.46
CA ILE A 173 21.47 -1.88 -4.53
C ILE A 173 20.10 -2.59 -4.52
N VAL A 174 19.60 -3.06 -5.66
CA VAL A 174 18.25 -3.65 -5.75
C VAL A 174 18.05 -4.88 -4.85
N MET A 175 19.12 -5.63 -4.55
CA MET A 175 19.04 -6.85 -3.75
C MET A 175 19.58 -6.70 -2.32
N ILE A 176 20.22 -5.58 -2.00
CA ILE A 176 20.82 -5.34 -0.68
C ILE A 176 19.79 -4.86 0.34
N ASN A 177 20.15 -4.90 1.60
CA ASN A 177 19.36 -4.34 2.69
C ASN A 177 19.61 -2.82 2.82
N ILE A 178 18.59 -2.12 3.34
CA ILE A 178 18.66 -0.65 3.50
C ILE A 178 19.64 -0.25 4.60
N TYR A 179 19.89 -1.11 5.59
CA TYR A 179 20.79 -0.84 6.70
C TYR A 179 22.22 -0.55 6.20
N ASP A 180 22.74 -1.40 5.32
CA ASP A 180 24.09 -1.24 4.77
C ASP A 180 24.17 0.00 3.88
N VAL A 181 23.17 0.23 3.02
CA VAL A 181 23.13 1.42 2.16
C VAL A 181 23.10 2.71 2.98
N MET A 182 22.32 2.75 4.06
CA MET A 182 22.27 3.93 4.93
C MET A 182 23.62 4.18 5.62
N ASN A 183 24.31 3.14 6.08
CA ASN A 183 25.62 3.27 6.71
C ASN A 183 26.74 3.68 5.73
N GLU A 184 26.59 3.37 4.44
CA GLU A 184 27.53 3.82 3.39
C GLU A 184 27.36 5.31 3.03
N HIS A 185 26.14 5.84 3.16
CA HIS A 185 25.84 7.20 2.72
C HIS A 185 25.82 8.22 3.86
N PHE A 186 25.47 7.81 5.09
CA PHE A 186 25.19 8.74 6.20
C PHE A 186 25.87 8.32 7.50
N SER A 187 26.19 9.33 8.31
CA SER A 187 26.67 9.15 9.69
C SER A 187 25.52 9.30 10.71
N HIS A 188 24.57 10.23 10.48
CA HIS A 188 23.53 10.63 11.40
C HIS A 188 22.47 9.54 11.64
N ALA A 189 22.31 9.08 12.89
CA ALA A 189 21.48 7.92 13.23
C ALA A 189 19.99 8.12 12.90
N ALA A 190 19.40 9.27 13.28
CA ALA A 190 18.00 9.55 13.02
C ALA A 190 17.70 9.74 11.52
N LEU A 191 18.64 10.30 10.74
CA LEU A 191 18.51 10.40 9.28
C LEU A 191 18.43 9.01 8.65
N LYS A 192 19.34 8.12 9.03
CA LYS A 192 19.37 6.73 8.53
C LYS A 192 18.06 6.00 8.83
N SER A 193 17.57 6.07 10.07
CA SER A 193 16.36 5.36 10.46
C SER A 193 15.09 5.95 9.84
N THR A 194 15.02 7.27 9.68
CA THR A 194 13.87 7.94 9.03
C THR A 194 13.74 7.52 7.57
N ILE A 195 14.86 7.41 6.85
CA ILE A 195 14.86 6.90 5.46
C ILE A 195 14.53 5.40 5.45
N ALA A 196 15.11 4.62 6.36
CA ALA A 196 14.91 3.17 6.45
C ALA A 196 13.45 2.80 6.77
N LEU A 197 12.69 3.66 7.46
CA LEU A 197 11.26 3.45 7.73
C LEU A 197 10.47 3.23 6.44
N ASP A 198 10.73 4.02 5.41
CA ASP A 198 10.04 3.88 4.12
C ASP A 198 10.38 2.57 3.37
N ALA A 199 11.50 1.94 3.72
CA ALA A 199 11.89 0.65 3.16
C ALA A 199 11.16 -0.55 3.80
N VAL A 200 10.63 -0.38 5.01
CA VAL A 200 10.01 -1.47 5.78
C VAL A 200 8.49 -1.29 5.98
N THR A 201 7.96 -0.13 5.63
CA THR A 201 6.53 0.18 5.81
C THR A 201 5.64 -0.83 5.09
N GLY A 202 4.72 -1.46 5.83
CA GLY A 202 3.78 -2.46 5.31
C GLY A 202 4.40 -3.83 5.02
N THR A 203 5.61 -4.09 5.49
CA THR A 203 6.30 -5.35 5.30
C THR A 203 6.49 -6.10 6.62
N ASN A 204 6.97 -7.34 6.52
CA ASN A 204 7.40 -8.17 7.65
C ASN A 204 8.94 -8.20 7.74
N MET A 205 9.59 -7.07 7.42
CA MET A 205 11.05 -6.97 7.29
C MET A 205 11.60 -5.85 8.19
N GLY A 206 12.80 -6.04 8.69
CA GLY A 206 13.60 -4.98 9.33
C GLY A 206 14.63 -4.39 8.36
N PRO A 207 15.32 -3.31 8.75
CA PRO A 207 16.32 -2.66 7.90
C PRO A 207 17.42 -3.58 7.39
N ARG A 208 17.79 -4.63 8.14
CA ARG A 208 18.83 -5.64 7.77
C ARG A 208 18.28 -6.77 6.89
N SER A 209 16.97 -6.81 6.67
CA SER A 209 16.38 -7.82 5.80
C SER A 209 16.76 -7.56 4.33
N PRO A 210 17.07 -8.61 3.54
CA PRO A 210 17.35 -8.45 2.12
C PRO A 210 16.15 -7.85 1.38
N ASN A 211 16.41 -7.19 0.26
CA ASN A 211 15.41 -6.54 -0.62
C ASN A 211 14.71 -5.29 -0.03
N THR A 212 15.09 -4.79 1.14
CA THR A 212 14.46 -3.59 1.71
C THR A 212 14.76 -2.34 0.89
N VAL A 213 15.90 -2.29 0.16
CA VAL A 213 16.13 -1.22 -0.82
C VAL A 213 15.14 -1.29 -1.99
N TYR A 214 14.76 -2.48 -2.45
CA TYR A 214 13.71 -2.62 -3.46
C TYR A 214 12.37 -2.01 -2.96
N SER A 215 11.97 -2.30 -1.72
CA SER A 215 10.76 -1.72 -1.11
C SER A 215 10.85 -0.20 -1.01
N TYR A 216 12.00 0.36 -0.64
CA TYR A 216 12.25 1.79 -0.63
C TYR A 216 12.11 2.42 -2.03
N LEU A 217 12.75 1.82 -3.04
CA LEU A 217 12.67 2.27 -4.43
C LEU A 217 11.23 2.15 -4.98
N HIS A 218 10.51 1.09 -4.59
CA HIS A 218 9.10 0.92 -4.93
C HIS A 218 8.27 2.11 -4.44
N ARG A 219 8.44 2.53 -3.19
CA ARG A 219 7.77 3.71 -2.63
C ARG A 219 8.22 5.01 -3.33
N ALA A 220 9.51 5.16 -3.63
CA ALA A 220 10.07 6.32 -4.30
C ALA A 220 9.57 6.52 -5.75
N THR A 221 8.94 5.51 -6.36
CA THR A 221 8.32 5.68 -7.70
C THR A 221 7.22 6.72 -7.72
N GLY A 222 6.63 7.06 -6.57
CA GLY A 222 5.57 8.06 -6.45
C GLY A 222 5.89 9.40 -7.10
N GLU A 223 7.13 9.90 -6.96
CA GLU A 223 7.55 11.15 -7.59
C GLU A 223 7.44 11.10 -9.13
N HIS A 224 7.76 9.97 -9.75
CA HIS A 224 7.65 9.77 -11.19
C HIS A 224 6.23 9.40 -11.65
N LEU A 225 5.36 9.04 -10.72
CA LEU A 225 3.92 8.91 -10.96
C LEU A 225 3.20 10.26 -10.86
N GLY A 226 3.93 11.33 -10.56
CA GLY A 226 3.44 12.71 -10.48
C GLY A 226 2.97 13.11 -9.08
N GLN A 227 3.32 12.33 -8.06
CA GLN A 227 3.03 12.66 -6.67
C GLN A 227 4.21 13.44 -6.08
N THR A 228 3.99 14.67 -5.63
CA THR A 228 5.02 15.54 -5.06
C THR A 228 5.28 15.24 -3.59
N GLY A 229 5.62 13.98 -3.27
CA GLY A 229 5.81 13.54 -1.90
C GLY A 229 4.58 12.88 -1.28
N THR A 230 4.60 12.73 0.03
CA THR A 230 3.46 12.19 0.81
C THR A 230 2.42 13.29 1.00
N THR A 231 1.14 12.98 0.74
CA THR A 231 0.03 13.95 0.88
C THR A 231 -1.14 13.35 1.66
N GLN A 232 -1.92 14.21 2.27
CA GLN A 232 -3.23 13.86 2.84
C GLN A 232 -4.31 13.99 1.75
N VAL A 233 -5.30 13.11 1.78
CA VAL A 233 -6.53 13.28 0.99
C VAL A 233 -7.53 14.04 1.85
N ILE A 234 -8.04 15.15 1.36
CA ILE A 234 -9.07 15.94 2.05
C ILE A 234 -10.38 15.14 2.06
N GLY A 235 -11.01 15.03 3.20
CA GLY A 235 -12.12 14.10 3.46
C GLY A 235 -11.65 12.69 3.82
N GLY A 236 -10.34 12.49 4.10
CA GLY A 236 -9.72 11.20 4.37
C GLY A 236 -9.55 10.35 3.11
N MET A 237 -8.88 9.20 3.24
CA MET A 237 -8.60 8.30 2.10
C MET A 237 -9.89 7.80 1.41
N GLY A 238 -11.01 7.73 2.11
CA GLY A 238 -12.30 7.36 1.54
C GLY A 238 -12.80 8.31 0.46
N ALA A 239 -12.37 9.58 0.46
CA ALA A 239 -12.70 10.50 -0.61
C ALA A 239 -12.08 10.06 -1.96
N LEU A 240 -10.88 9.46 -1.94
CA LEU A 240 -10.31 8.82 -3.14
C LEU A 240 -11.15 7.62 -3.58
N GLY A 241 -11.56 6.75 -2.65
CA GLY A 241 -12.42 5.60 -2.94
C GLY A 241 -13.74 6.02 -3.58
N LYS A 242 -14.41 7.02 -3.00
CA LYS A 242 -15.67 7.60 -3.51
C LYS A 242 -15.49 8.25 -4.89
N ALA A 243 -14.42 9.02 -5.09
CA ALA A 243 -14.13 9.63 -6.40
C ALA A 243 -13.91 8.57 -7.50
N LEU A 244 -13.21 7.47 -7.16
CA LEU A 244 -13.02 6.34 -8.09
C LEU A 244 -14.33 5.60 -8.40
N ALA A 245 -15.20 5.40 -7.39
CA ALA A 245 -16.52 4.82 -7.58
C ALA A 245 -17.39 5.69 -8.49
N THR A 246 -17.47 6.99 -8.20
CA THR A 246 -18.19 7.98 -9.03
C THR A 246 -17.67 7.98 -10.47
N ALA A 247 -16.35 7.91 -10.67
CA ALA A 247 -15.77 7.84 -12.01
C ALA A 247 -16.15 6.53 -12.73
N ALA A 248 -16.17 5.39 -12.03
CA ALA A 248 -16.57 4.12 -12.61
C ALA A 248 -18.04 4.14 -13.06
N GLU A 249 -18.95 4.62 -12.22
CA GLU A 249 -20.38 4.77 -12.52
C GLU A 249 -20.63 5.76 -13.65
N LYS A 250 -19.93 6.91 -13.65
CA LYS A 250 -19.99 7.92 -14.73
C LYS A 250 -19.63 7.32 -16.09
N HIS A 251 -18.74 6.34 -16.13
CA HIS A 251 -18.38 5.62 -17.36
C HIS A 251 -19.29 4.43 -17.68
N GLY A 252 -20.27 4.11 -16.82
CA GLY A 252 -21.27 3.07 -17.07
C GLY A 252 -21.01 1.73 -16.37
N ALA A 253 -20.09 1.68 -15.39
CA ALA A 253 -19.96 0.50 -14.55
C ALA A 253 -21.10 0.43 -13.51
N THR A 254 -21.58 -0.78 -13.23
CA THR A 254 -22.53 -1.05 -12.15
C THR A 254 -21.77 -1.47 -10.89
N LEU A 255 -22.08 -0.84 -9.74
CA LEU A 255 -21.51 -1.21 -8.45
C LEU A 255 -22.56 -1.94 -7.59
N LYS A 256 -22.23 -3.15 -7.10
CA LYS A 256 -23.02 -3.95 -6.15
C LYS A 256 -22.20 -4.10 -4.87
N LEU A 257 -22.38 -3.15 -3.95
CA LEU A 257 -21.70 -3.11 -2.64
C LEU A 257 -22.54 -3.82 -1.56
N GLY A 258 -21.90 -4.20 -0.45
CA GLY A 258 -22.54 -4.92 0.66
C GLY A 258 -22.89 -6.37 0.33
N THR A 259 -22.34 -6.94 -0.72
CA THR A 259 -22.56 -8.32 -1.13
C THR A 259 -21.24 -9.00 -1.49
N ALA A 260 -20.87 -10.01 -0.73
CA ALA A 260 -19.62 -10.74 -0.98
C ALA A 260 -19.77 -11.76 -2.12
N VAL A 261 -18.73 -11.95 -2.91
CA VAL A 261 -18.58 -13.10 -3.80
C VAL A 261 -18.11 -14.29 -2.96
N SER A 262 -18.74 -15.44 -3.12
CA SER A 262 -18.40 -16.69 -2.41
C SER A 262 -17.65 -17.70 -3.29
N ALA A 263 -17.82 -17.62 -4.62
CA ALA A 263 -17.13 -18.51 -5.55
C ALA A 263 -16.93 -17.87 -6.93
N ILE A 264 -15.88 -18.32 -7.63
CA ILE A 264 -15.68 -18.09 -9.06
C ILE A 264 -16.16 -19.34 -9.79
N ASP A 265 -17.17 -19.16 -10.64
CA ASP A 265 -17.78 -20.25 -11.37
C ASP A 265 -17.03 -20.54 -12.67
N LYS A 266 -16.83 -21.82 -12.99
CA LYS A 266 -16.21 -22.23 -14.26
C LYS A 266 -16.87 -23.46 -14.85
N THR A 267 -16.80 -23.56 -16.17
CA THR A 267 -17.17 -24.75 -16.93
C THR A 267 -15.98 -25.21 -17.77
N GLY A 268 -15.52 -26.43 -17.56
CA GLY A 268 -14.23 -26.86 -18.11
C GLY A 268 -13.10 -25.99 -17.56
N ASP A 269 -12.29 -25.41 -18.44
CA ASP A 269 -11.15 -24.56 -18.07
C ASP A 269 -11.47 -23.06 -18.10
N ARG A 270 -12.72 -22.68 -18.38
CA ARG A 270 -13.13 -21.29 -18.56
C ARG A 270 -14.07 -20.83 -17.44
N VAL A 271 -13.85 -19.60 -16.95
CA VAL A 271 -14.80 -18.96 -16.03
C VAL A 271 -16.10 -18.63 -16.75
N THR A 272 -17.22 -18.70 -16.02
CA THR A 272 -18.57 -18.39 -16.51
C THR A 272 -19.24 -17.27 -15.73
N GLY A 273 -18.72 -16.90 -14.59
CA GLY A 273 -19.25 -15.87 -13.71
C GLY A 273 -18.81 -16.04 -12.27
N VAL A 274 -19.63 -15.56 -11.37
CA VAL A 274 -19.42 -15.65 -9.91
C VAL A 274 -20.71 -16.01 -9.19
N THR A 275 -20.59 -16.72 -8.08
CA THR A 275 -21.67 -16.96 -7.12
C THR A 275 -21.49 -16.02 -5.93
N LEU A 276 -22.56 -15.34 -5.53
CA LEU A 276 -22.60 -14.43 -4.39
C LEU A 276 -22.86 -15.21 -3.07
N ALA A 277 -22.56 -14.59 -1.93
CA ALA A 277 -22.85 -15.17 -0.63
C ALA A 277 -24.37 -15.40 -0.40
N SER A 278 -25.22 -14.69 -1.13
CA SER A 278 -26.68 -14.92 -1.15
C SER A 278 -27.12 -16.17 -1.92
N GLY A 279 -26.21 -16.81 -2.67
CA GLY A 279 -26.52 -17.90 -3.60
C GLY A 279 -26.93 -17.42 -5.02
N GLU A 280 -27.09 -16.12 -5.23
CA GLU A 280 -27.31 -15.54 -6.56
C GLU A 280 -26.08 -15.71 -7.45
N THR A 281 -26.25 -16.05 -8.72
CA THR A 281 -25.16 -16.16 -9.71
C THR A 281 -25.20 -14.98 -10.65
N VAL A 282 -24.02 -14.45 -10.98
CA VAL A 282 -23.84 -13.37 -11.97
C VAL A 282 -22.96 -13.90 -13.09
N SER A 283 -23.52 -14.02 -14.29
CA SER A 283 -22.82 -14.55 -15.46
C SER A 283 -21.99 -13.47 -16.16
N ALA A 284 -20.77 -13.81 -16.58
CA ALA A 284 -19.86 -12.92 -17.27
C ALA A 284 -18.94 -13.65 -18.25
N LYS A 285 -18.47 -12.95 -19.30
CA LYS A 285 -17.48 -13.49 -20.23
C LYS A 285 -16.12 -13.70 -19.58
N ILE A 286 -15.75 -12.78 -18.67
CA ILE A 286 -14.52 -12.84 -17.87
C ILE A 286 -14.79 -12.40 -16.42
N VAL A 287 -13.95 -12.91 -15.52
CA VAL A 287 -13.89 -12.51 -14.10
C VAL A 287 -12.54 -11.87 -13.82
N ILE A 288 -12.55 -10.74 -13.12
CA ILE A 288 -11.35 -9.99 -12.78
C ILE A 288 -11.31 -9.84 -11.26
N SER A 289 -10.28 -10.38 -10.61
CA SER A 289 -10.15 -10.28 -9.16
C SER A 289 -9.25 -9.13 -8.74
N SER A 290 -9.76 -8.25 -7.88
CA SER A 290 -9.00 -7.25 -7.13
C SER A 290 -8.62 -7.74 -5.73
N ALA A 291 -9.14 -8.89 -5.28
CA ALA A 291 -8.72 -9.55 -4.06
C ALA A 291 -7.26 -10.03 -4.16
N ASP A 292 -6.65 -10.38 -3.02
CA ASP A 292 -5.31 -10.94 -3.04
C ASP A 292 -5.27 -12.33 -3.71
N PRO A 293 -4.08 -12.77 -4.17
CA PRO A 293 -3.95 -14.04 -4.87
C PRO A 293 -4.39 -15.25 -4.04
N THR A 294 -4.17 -15.25 -2.72
CA THR A 294 -4.58 -16.36 -1.87
C THR A 294 -6.09 -16.44 -1.80
N THR A 295 -6.77 -15.35 -1.51
CA THR A 295 -8.24 -15.26 -1.53
C THR A 295 -8.80 -15.65 -2.89
N THR A 296 -8.23 -15.10 -3.98
CA THR A 296 -8.72 -15.38 -5.35
C THR A 296 -8.65 -16.85 -5.70
N PHE A 297 -7.51 -17.49 -5.45
CA PHE A 297 -7.26 -18.85 -5.94
C PHE A 297 -7.65 -19.92 -4.92
N ARG A 298 -7.35 -19.72 -3.62
CA ARG A 298 -7.67 -20.69 -2.57
C ARG A 298 -9.14 -20.66 -2.21
N ASP A 299 -9.67 -19.45 -1.92
CA ASP A 299 -10.98 -19.32 -1.27
C ASP A 299 -12.11 -19.21 -2.30
N LEU A 300 -11.93 -18.42 -3.38
CA LEU A 300 -12.99 -18.18 -4.36
C LEU A 300 -12.97 -19.19 -5.50
N LEU A 301 -11.80 -19.58 -6.01
CA LEU A 301 -11.70 -20.59 -7.07
C LEU A 301 -11.68 -22.03 -6.51
N GLY A 302 -10.90 -22.26 -5.45
CA GLY A 302 -10.71 -23.56 -4.83
C GLY A 302 -9.58 -24.39 -5.46
N TYR A 303 -8.78 -25.05 -4.60
CA TYR A 303 -7.62 -25.85 -5.05
C TYR A 303 -7.99 -26.99 -6.01
N HIS A 304 -9.17 -27.59 -5.85
CA HIS A 304 -9.66 -28.68 -6.69
C HIS A 304 -9.93 -28.25 -8.15
N GLN A 305 -9.98 -26.95 -8.41
CA GLN A 305 -10.19 -26.39 -9.76
C GLN A 305 -8.91 -25.95 -10.44
N MET A 306 -7.75 -26.17 -9.83
CA MET A 306 -6.44 -25.75 -10.33
C MET A 306 -5.55 -26.94 -10.66
N GLU A 307 -4.59 -26.73 -11.56
CA GLU A 307 -3.47 -27.67 -11.74
C GLU A 307 -2.61 -27.71 -10.47
N ALA A 308 -2.06 -28.89 -10.15
CA ALA A 308 -1.26 -29.11 -8.95
C ALA A 308 -0.07 -28.15 -8.82
N GLY A 309 0.59 -27.81 -9.95
CA GLY A 309 1.69 -26.85 -9.97
C GLY A 309 1.25 -25.43 -9.59
N MET A 310 0.05 -25.02 -9.97
CA MET A 310 -0.52 -23.72 -9.59
C MET A 310 -0.94 -23.72 -8.12
N ALA A 311 -1.65 -24.76 -7.67
CA ALA A 311 -2.06 -24.91 -6.26
C ALA A 311 -0.87 -24.78 -5.32
N LYS A 312 0.26 -25.46 -5.63
CA LYS A 312 1.50 -25.35 -4.85
C LYS A 312 2.09 -23.94 -4.82
N ARG A 313 2.00 -23.15 -5.91
CA ARG A 313 2.46 -21.76 -5.93
C ARG A 313 1.59 -20.87 -5.05
N VAL A 314 0.28 -21.08 -5.06
CA VAL A 314 -0.68 -20.37 -4.20
C VAL A 314 -0.42 -20.68 -2.72
N GLU A 315 -0.22 -21.96 -2.39
CA GLU A 315 0.09 -22.40 -1.02
C GLU A 315 1.38 -21.76 -0.47
N HIS A 316 2.39 -21.58 -1.32
CA HIS A 316 3.68 -20.98 -0.92
C HIS A 316 3.74 -19.46 -1.12
N TYR A 317 2.64 -18.83 -1.56
CA TYR A 317 2.58 -17.38 -1.68
C TYR A 317 2.55 -16.73 -0.30
N ARG A 318 3.49 -15.83 -0.04
CA ARG A 318 3.65 -15.20 1.27
C ARG A 318 2.95 -13.85 1.33
N SER A 319 2.14 -13.65 2.39
CA SER A 319 1.36 -12.43 2.63
C SER A 319 1.44 -12.01 4.10
N ARG A 320 2.64 -12.07 4.71
CA ARG A 320 2.80 -11.68 6.11
C ARG A 320 2.88 -10.17 6.26
N SER A 321 2.26 -9.64 7.30
CA SER A 321 2.33 -8.24 7.74
C SER A 321 2.78 -8.16 9.19
N GLY A 322 3.41 -7.06 9.55
CA GLY A 322 3.77 -6.72 10.92
C GLY A 322 3.30 -5.31 11.28
N THR A 323 2.14 -4.88 10.78
CA THR A 323 1.68 -3.50 10.91
C THR A 323 0.31 -3.43 11.54
N ALA A 324 0.18 -2.62 12.59
CA ALA A 324 -1.10 -2.24 13.20
C ALA A 324 -1.40 -0.76 12.94
N LYS A 325 -2.62 -0.34 13.27
CA LYS A 325 -3.04 1.04 13.21
C LYS A 325 -3.70 1.45 14.52
N LEU A 326 -3.23 2.56 15.08
CA LEU A 326 -3.77 3.18 16.26
C LEU A 326 -4.62 4.39 15.84
N HIS A 327 -5.83 4.50 16.40
CA HIS A 327 -6.70 5.67 16.29
C HIS A 327 -7.00 6.21 17.68
N LEU A 328 -6.81 7.51 17.88
CA LEU A 328 -7.14 8.24 19.11
C LEU A 328 -8.08 9.39 18.79
N ALA A 329 -9.26 9.40 19.41
CA ALA A 329 -10.13 10.58 19.47
C ALA A 329 -9.68 11.46 20.63
N LEU A 330 -9.36 12.72 20.37
CA LEU A 330 -8.76 13.64 21.32
C LEU A 330 -9.71 14.82 21.60
N SER A 331 -9.84 15.21 22.87
CA SER A 331 -10.65 16.35 23.29
C SER A 331 -10.06 17.70 22.91
N ALA A 332 -8.78 17.76 22.52
CA ALA A 332 -8.07 18.96 22.06
C ALA A 332 -6.87 18.56 21.20
N LEU A 333 -6.24 19.54 20.54
CA LEU A 333 -5.00 19.34 19.80
C LEU A 333 -3.86 18.96 20.77
N PRO A 334 -3.17 17.82 20.57
CA PRO A 334 -2.06 17.43 21.44
C PRO A 334 -0.85 18.35 21.21
N THR A 335 -0.08 18.59 22.26
CA THR A 335 1.18 19.32 22.18
C THR A 335 2.33 18.33 22.09
N PHE A 336 3.07 18.35 20.99
CA PHE A 336 4.34 17.64 20.88
C PHE A 336 5.48 18.57 21.27
N THR A 337 6.34 18.12 22.16
CA THR A 337 7.46 18.93 22.66
C THR A 337 8.33 19.39 21.50
N GLY A 338 8.61 20.69 21.39
CA GLY A 338 9.44 21.28 20.34
C GLY A 338 8.78 21.48 18.97
N LEU A 339 7.50 21.12 18.78
CA LEU A 339 6.75 21.38 17.55
C LEU A 339 5.79 22.57 17.70
N THR A 340 5.63 23.30 16.61
CA THR A 340 4.54 24.27 16.43
C THR A 340 3.26 23.57 15.98
N GLU A 341 2.09 24.18 16.18
CA GLU A 341 0.81 23.65 15.72
C GLU A 341 0.80 23.38 14.20
N ALA A 342 1.42 24.25 13.40
CA ALA A 342 1.52 24.07 11.95
C ALA A 342 2.29 22.79 11.57
N GLN A 343 3.33 22.44 12.33
CA GLN A 343 4.12 21.24 12.11
C GLN A 343 3.37 19.94 12.48
N LEU A 344 2.31 20.02 13.28
CA LEU A 344 1.46 18.87 13.59
C LEU A 344 0.66 18.37 12.37
N SER A 345 0.55 19.16 11.31
CA SER A 345 -0.03 18.72 10.05
C SER A 345 0.93 17.88 9.21
N GLU A 346 2.22 17.84 9.54
CA GLU A 346 3.24 17.11 8.82
C GLU A 346 3.21 15.60 9.16
N ARG A 347 4.02 14.81 8.48
CA ARG A 347 4.22 13.40 8.80
C ARG A 347 5.20 13.29 9.97
N LEU A 348 4.72 12.87 11.13
CA LEU A 348 5.54 12.69 12.32
C LEU A 348 5.96 11.23 12.44
N VAL A 349 7.25 10.97 12.72
CA VAL A 349 7.73 9.59 12.88
C VAL A 349 8.55 9.44 14.16
N ILE A 350 8.39 8.29 14.82
CA ILE A 350 9.23 7.89 15.96
C ILE A 350 10.04 6.68 15.51
N THR A 351 11.32 6.92 15.20
CA THR A 351 12.25 5.90 14.73
C THR A 351 13.67 6.27 15.18
N PRO A 352 14.04 5.99 16.44
CA PRO A 352 15.28 6.52 17.04
C PRO A 352 16.55 6.07 16.32
N SER A 353 16.61 4.82 15.86
CA SER A 353 17.73 4.28 15.09
C SER A 353 17.32 3.04 14.29
N MET A 354 18.11 2.64 13.32
CA MET A 354 17.89 1.38 12.59
C MET A 354 18.07 0.14 13.50
N ASP A 355 18.93 0.22 14.51
CA ASP A 355 19.09 -0.87 15.49
C ASP A 355 17.86 -0.98 16.41
N SER A 356 17.23 0.14 16.76
CA SER A 356 15.93 0.12 17.46
C SER A 356 14.83 -0.55 16.63
N MET A 357 14.83 -0.34 15.32
CA MET A 357 13.88 -1.01 14.41
C MET A 357 14.11 -2.53 14.37
N GLU A 358 15.36 -2.99 14.33
CA GLU A 358 15.67 -4.43 14.40
C GLU A 358 15.30 -5.02 15.76
N THR A 359 15.54 -4.29 16.84
CA THR A 359 15.15 -4.70 18.20
C THR A 359 13.63 -4.84 18.32
N ALA A 360 12.87 -3.90 17.74
CA ALA A 360 11.42 -3.95 17.73
C ALA A 360 10.86 -5.11 16.87
N LEU A 361 11.54 -5.47 15.77
CA LEU A 361 11.15 -6.59 14.91
C LEU A 361 11.35 -7.96 15.59
N ASN A 362 12.40 -8.13 16.37
CA ASN A 362 12.81 -9.47 16.85
C ASN A 362 11.71 -10.21 17.63
N PRO A 363 10.99 -9.61 18.61
CA PRO A 363 9.91 -10.28 19.32
C PRO A 363 8.79 -10.79 18.39
N MET A 364 8.45 -10.00 17.35
CA MET A 364 7.41 -10.40 16.40
C MET A 364 7.73 -11.73 15.70
N LYS A 365 9.01 -12.05 15.46
CA LYS A 365 9.44 -13.34 14.87
C LYS A 365 9.06 -14.53 15.74
N TYR A 366 8.94 -14.31 17.04
CA TYR A 366 8.56 -15.31 18.05
C TYR A 366 7.12 -15.14 18.52
N ARG A 367 6.30 -14.39 17.81
CA ARG A 367 4.90 -14.10 18.15
C ARG A 367 4.74 -13.37 19.47
N GLU A 368 5.72 -12.60 19.87
CA GLU A 368 5.71 -11.80 21.09
C GLU A 368 5.45 -10.31 20.75
N LEU A 369 4.86 -9.58 21.68
CA LEU A 369 4.73 -8.12 21.58
C LEU A 369 6.08 -7.49 21.89
N SER A 370 6.47 -6.51 21.07
CA SER A 370 7.65 -5.70 21.35
C SER A 370 7.45 -4.82 22.59
N SER A 371 8.54 -4.46 23.23
CA SER A 371 8.55 -3.44 24.28
C SER A 371 8.83 -2.03 23.75
N ARG A 372 9.13 -1.89 22.47
CA ARG A 372 9.35 -0.62 21.76
C ARG A 372 8.72 -0.68 20.39
N HIS A 373 8.17 0.43 19.94
CA HIS A 373 7.43 0.49 18.69
C HIS A 373 7.97 1.61 17.80
N ILE A 374 7.72 1.47 16.52
CA ILE A 374 8.05 2.44 15.48
C ILE A 374 6.76 3.02 14.97
N PHE A 375 6.65 4.35 14.95
CA PHE A 375 5.40 5.04 14.61
C PHE A 375 5.57 5.88 13.34
N ASP A 376 4.50 5.90 12.54
CA ASP A 376 4.26 6.87 11.47
C ASP A 376 2.91 7.53 11.77
N ILE A 377 2.96 8.78 12.27
CA ILE A 377 1.83 9.49 12.89
C ILE A 377 1.29 10.55 11.94
N SER A 378 -0.03 10.71 11.94
CA SER A 378 -0.76 11.80 11.33
C SER A 378 -1.78 12.39 12.30
N ILE A 379 -1.96 13.71 12.29
CA ILE A 379 -3.05 14.42 12.97
C ILE A 379 -3.89 15.10 11.87
N PRO A 380 -4.72 14.32 11.13
CA PRO A 380 -5.33 14.80 9.90
C PRO A 380 -6.29 15.97 10.11
N THR A 381 -6.84 16.11 11.30
CA THR A 381 -7.77 17.20 11.68
C THR A 381 -7.12 18.57 11.74
N VAL A 382 -5.79 18.69 11.71
CA VAL A 382 -5.10 19.99 11.61
C VAL A 382 -5.32 20.61 10.23
N GLU A 383 -5.33 19.81 9.16
CA GLU A 383 -5.56 20.27 7.79
C GLU A 383 -7.03 20.09 7.36
N ASP A 384 -7.72 19.11 7.93
CA ASP A 384 -9.10 18.75 7.61
C ASP A 384 -9.96 18.62 8.88
N PRO A 385 -10.40 19.74 9.46
CA PRO A 385 -11.17 19.74 10.71
C PRO A 385 -12.51 19.00 10.62
N GLY A 386 -13.05 18.78 9.41
CA GLY A 386 -14.31 18.06 9.18
C GLY A 386 -14.26 16.58 9.52
N LEU A 387 -13.09 16.02 9.85
CA LEU A 387 -12.93 14.62 10.24
C LEU A 387 -13.24 14.34 11.72
N ALA A 388 -13.42 15.38 12.55
CA ALA A 388 -13.76 15.27 13.97
C ALA A 388 -14.79 16.34 14.38
N PRO A 389 -15.44 16.22 15.56
CA PRO A 389 -16.28 17.27 16.11
C PRO A 389 -15.52 18.58 16.31
N VAL A 390 -16.24 19.71 16.28
CA VAL A 390 -15.64 21.05 16.42
C VAL A 390 -14.85 21.18 17.73
N GLY A 391 -13.58 21.58 17.60
CA GLY A 391 -12.65 21.73 18.73
C GLY A 391 -12.02 20.44 19.20
N GLU A 392 -12.36 19.30 18.62
CA GLU A 392 -11.77 18.00 18.89
C GLU A 392 -10.81 17.60 17.76
N HIS A 393 -9.87 16.71 18.07
CA HIS A 393 -8.85 16.29 17.13
C HIS A 393 -8.71 14.77 17.08
N MET A 394 -8.05 14.30 16.05
CA MET A 394 -7.78 12.89 15.85
C MET A 394 -6.30 12.67 15.58
N LEU A 395 -5.70 11.72 16.29
CA LEU A 395 -4.39 11.17 15.95
C LEU A 395 -4.57 9.77 15.38
N THR A 396 -3.92 9.49 14.26
CA THR A 396 -3.81 8.14 13.71
C THR A 396 -2.35 7.78 13.50
N ALA A 397 -1.97 6.56 13.83
CA ALA A 397 -0.59 6.11 13.68
C ALA A 397 -0.52 4.70 13.08
N ILE A 398 0.38 4.53 12.11
CA ILE A 398 0.86 3.21 11.70
C ILE A 398 1.89 2.77 12.71
N VAL A 399 1.69 1.60 13.32
CA VAL A 399 2.58 0.99 14.30
C VAL A 399 3.22 -0.23 13.67
N HIS A 400 4.55 -0.26 13.63
CA HIS A 400 5.30 -1.35 13.00
C HIS A 400 5.67 -2.44 14.00
N TYR A 401 5.87 -3.64 13.47
CA TYR A 401 6.36 -4.83 14.18
C TYR A 401 5.37 -5.39 15.21
N VAL A 402 4.12 -5.45 14.79
CA VAL A 402 3.01 -6.06 15.55
C VAL A 402 2.73 -7.45 14.96
N PRO A 403 2.78 -8.54 15.76
CA PRO A 403 2.55 -9.89 15.25
C PRO A 403 1.10 -10.11 14.79
N PHE A 404 0.89 -11.00 13.82
CA PHE A 404 -0.44 -11.37 13.35
C PHE A 404 -1.27 -12.07 14.45
N ALA A 405 -0.65 -12.98 15.18
CA ALA A 405 -1.26 -13.74 16.27
C ALA A 405 -0.24 -13.92 17.41
N PRO A 406 -0.24 -13.04 18.42
CA PRO A 406 0.68 -13.16 19.55
C PRO A 406 0.34 -14.36 20.42
N ASP A 407 1.34 -14.97 21.07
CA ASP A 407 1.14 -16.15 21.90
C ASP A 407 0.22 -15.91 23.09
N ILE A 408 0.18 -14.67 23.61
CA ILE A 408 -0.76 -14.29 24.70
C ILE A 408 -2.20 -14.10 24.22
N GLY A 409 -2.46 -14.20 22.89
CA GLY A 409 -3.75 -13.90 22.27
C GLY A 409 -4.08 -12.39 22.24
N TRP A 410 -5.02 -12.00 21.37
CA TRP A 410 -5.39 -10.58 21.21
C TRP A 410 -6.35 -10.08 22.29
N GLU A 411 -7.06 -10.95 23.00
CA GLU A 411 -7.89 -10.55 24.14
C GLU A 411 -7.05 -9.87 25.24
N ALA A 412 -5.92 -10.47 25.60
CA ALA A 412 -4.96 -9.90 26.54
C ALA A 412 -3.96 -8.94 25.85
N GLY A 413 -3.62 -9.19 24.59
CA GLY A 413 -2.60 -8.48 23.85
C GLY A 413 -2.98 -7.06 23.46
N LYS A 414 -4.22 -6.81 23.01
CA LYS A 414 -4.63 -5.44 22.58
C LYS A 414 -4.58 -4.42 23.72
N PRO A 415 -5.17 -4.66 24.92
CA PRO A 415 -5.07 -3.72 26.02
C PRO A 415 -3.63 -3.45 26.45
N ARG A 416 -2.79 -4.51 26.51
CA ARG A 416 -1.38 -4.38 26.85
C ARG A 416 -0.62 -3.53 25.83
N LEU A 417 -0.79 -3.83 24.55
CA LEU A 417 -0.13 -3.09 23.48
C LEU A 417 -0.58 -1.63 23.45
N LEU A 418 -1.90 -1.37 23.58
CA LEU A 418 -2.44 0.00 23.61
C LEU A 418 -1.82 0.83 24.75
N ASN A 419 -1.72 0.29 25.96
CA ASN A 419 -1.09 0.99 27.09
C ASN A 419 0.38 1.29 26.79
N GLN A 420 1.15 0.34 26.25
CA GLN A 420 2.54 0.56 25.87
C GLN A 420 2.68 1.66 24.81
N LEU A 421 1.80 1.69 23.80
CA LEU A 421 1.82 2.73 22.77
C LEU A 421 1.50 4.12 23.33
N LEU A 422 0.56 4.22 24.26
CA LEU A 422 0.23 5.49 24.93
C LEU A 422 1.39 5.97 25.81
N GLU A 423 2.02 5.08 26.59
CA GLU A 423 3.20 5.40 27.39
C GLU A 423 4.38 5.88 26.53
N GLU A 424 4.60 5.26 25.35
CA GLU A 424 5.66 5.71 24.44
C GLU A 424 5.33 7.08 23.81
N LEU A 425 4.07 7.35 23.48
CA LEU A 425 3.64 8.65 22.94
C LEU A 425 3.76 9.78 23.97
N GLU A 426 3.51 9.50 25.26
CA GLU A 426 3.70 10.49 26.35
C GLU A 426 5.12 11.06 26.41
N ALA A 427 6.13 10.30 26.02
CA ALA A 427 7.51 10.79 26.00
C ALA A 427 7.74 11.91 24.96
N TYR A 428 6.90 12.00 23.93
CA TYR A 428 7.00 13.00 22.86
C TYR A 428 5.86 14.03 22.92
N ALA A 429 4.71 13.61 23.41
CA ALA A 429 3.51 14.44 23.56
C ALA A 429 2.98 14.34 25.00
N PRO A 430 3.59 15.09 25.95
CA PRO A 430 3.21 15.06 27.37
C PRO A 430 1.71 15.32 27.57
N SER A 431 1.09 14.51 28.41
CA SER A 431 -0.35 14.56 28.72
C SER A 431 -1.29 14.17 27.59
N ILE A 432 -0.80 13.51 26.53
CA ILE A 432 -1.67 13.04 25.42
C ILE A 432 -2.73 12.05 25.94
N GLY A 433 -2.39 11.19 26.90
CA GLY A 433 -3.31 10.24 27.51
C GLY A 433 -4.51 10.91 28.17
N ALA A 434 -4.34 12.09 28.76
CA ALA A 434 -5.43 12.86 29.36
C ALA A 434 -6.40 13.45 28.32
N LEU A 435 -5.98 13.58 27.06
CA LEU A 435 -6.82 14.08 25.96
C LEU A 435 -7.63 12.97 25.31
N VAL A 436 -7.31 11.69 25.52
CA VAL A 436 -7.95 10.56 24.85
C VAL A 436 -9.39 10.37 25.34
N LYS A 437 -10.34 10.56 24.44
CA LYS A 437 -11.79 10.26 24.65
C LYS A 437 -12.15 8.84 24.27
N ALA A 438 -11.54 8.35 23.17
CA ALA A 438 -11.69 6.98 22.69
C ALA A 438 -10.42 6.56 21.95
N SER A 439 -10.15 5.28 21.98
CA SER A 439 -9.00 4.68 21.31
C SER A 439 -9.40 3.38 20.62
N GLU A 440 -8.75 3.09 19.49
CA GLU A 440 -8.90 1.84 18.79
C GLU A 440 -7.55 1.38 18.25
N LEU A 441 -7.25 0.09 18.42
CA LEU A 441 -6.08 -0.56 17.88
C LEU A 441 -6.51 -1.65 16.90
N VAL A 442 -6.27 -1.42 15.61
CA VAL A 442 -6.52 -2.36 14.52
C VAL A 442 -5.23 -3.13 14.27
N VAL A 443 -5.23 -4.43 14.54
CA VAL A 443 -4.05 -5.30 14.40
C VAL A 443 -4.09 -6.07 13.07
N PRO A 444 -2.99 -6.75 12.64
CA PRO A 444 -2.97 -7.43 11.34
C PRO A 444 -4.10 -8.42 11.11
N SER A 445 -4.54 -9.17 12.14
CA SER A 445 -5.69 -10.09 12.04
C SER A 445 -7.02 -9.37 11.84
N ASP A 446 -7.19 -8.15 12.37
CA ASP A 446 -8.39 -7.35 12.13
C ASP A 446 -8.47 -6.87 10.68
N PHE A 447 -7.31 -6.51 10.08
CA PHE A 447 -7.27 -6.16 8.66
C PHE A 447 -7.62 -7.35 7.76
N GLU A 448 -7.20 -8.57 8.11
CA GLU A 448 -7.64 -9.77 7.39
C GLU A 448 -9.15 -9.95 7.51
N ALA A 449 -9.71 -9.88 8.71
CA ALA A 449 -11.12 -10.06 8.96
C ALA A 449 -12.00 -9.00 8.29
N SER A 450 -11.60 -7.72 8.33
CA SER A 450 -12.41 -6.59 7.85
C SER A 450 -12.25 -6.27 6.36
N HIS A 451 -11.09 -6.57 5.77
CA HIS A 451 -10.75 -6.22 4.39
C HIS A 451 -10.47 -7.43 3.50
N GLY A 452 -10.48 -8.65 4.04
CA GLY A 452 -10.14 -9.87 3.30
C GLY A 452 -8.69 -9.89 2.81
N MET A 453 -7.77 -9.21 3.51
CA MET A 453 -6.35 -9.16 3.16
C MET A 453 -5.60 -10.27 3.88
N THR A 454 -5.24 -11.34 3.18
CA THR A 454 -4.52 -12.48 3.77
C THR A 454 -3.30 -12.03 4.56
N GLY A 455 -3.17 -12.47 5.82
CA GLY A 455 -2.11 -12.09 6.74
C GLY A 455 -2.11 -10.62 7.16
N GLY A 456 -3.21 -9.88 6.94
CA GLY A 456 -3.31 -8.43 7.16
C GLY A 456 -2.38 -7.62 6.24
N ASN A 457 -1.95 -8.18 5.11
CA ASN A 457 -0.96 -7.56 4.24
C ASN A 457 -1.62 -6.69 3.16
N TRP A 458 -1.57 -5.38 3.33
CA TRP A 458 -2.15 -4.42 2.38
C TRP A 458 -1.46 -4.34 1.01
N HIS A 459 -0.30 -4.99 0.84
CA HIS A 459 0.32 -5.16 -0.47
C HIS A 459 -0.19 -6.38 -1.23
N HIS A 460 -1.09 -7.18 -0.63
CA HIS A 460 -1.61 -8.44 -1.19
C HIS A 460 -0.49 -9.42 -1.55
N GLY A 461 0.53 -9.49 -0.71
CA GLY A 461 1.73 -10.32 -0.84
C GLY A 461 3.00 -9.54 -0.55
N GLU A 462 4.01 -10.22 -0.03
CA GLU A 462 5.27 -9.60 0.36
C GLU A 462 5.94 -8.88 -0.82
N LEU A 463 6.61 -7.75 -0.55
CA LEU A 463 7.45 -7.04 -1.50
C LEU A 463 8.86 -7.63 -1.55
N SER A 464 8.96 -8.96 -1.66
CA SER A 464 10.21 -9.68 -1.83
C SER A 464 10.51 -9.90 -3.31
N ILE A 465 11.79 -10.01 -3.69
CA ILE A 465 12.20 -10.05 -5.11
C ILE A 465 11.59 -11.23 -5.88
N ASP A 466 11.36 -12.35 -5.21
CA ASP A 466 10.71 -13.54 -5.78
C ASP A 466 9.18 -13.38 -5.95
N GLN A 467 8.58 -12.35 -5.34
CA GLN A 467 7.18 -11.98 -5.49
C GLN A 467 7.00 -10.55 -6.05
N ALA A 468 8.00 -10.04 -6.74
CA ALA A 468 8.02 -8.68 -7.26
C ALA A 468 8.25 -8.64 -8.78
N LEU A 469 8.06 -7.46 -9.38
CA LEU A 469 8.31 -7.20 -10.81
C LEU A 469 7.66 -8.26 -11.73
N MET A 470 8.49 -8.97 -12.52
CA MET A 470 8.05 -9.98 -13.49
C MET A 470 7.63 -11.31 -12.83
N MET A 471 7.83 -11.46 -11.51
CA MET A 471 7.46 -12.66 -10.75
C MET A 471 6.10 -12.50 -10.04
N ARG A 472 5.55 -11.29 -9.95
CA ARG A 472 4.36 -11.00 -9.17
C ARG A 472 3.05 -11.37 -9.90
N PRO A 473 2.11 -12.09 -9.27
CA PRO A 473 2.21 -12.74 -7.95
C PRO A 473 3.13 -13.95 -7.95
N PHE A 474 3.07 -14.78 -9.00
CA PHE A 474 3.89 -15.97 -9.25
C PHE A 474 3.84 -16.34 -10.74
N PRO A 475 4.80 -17.14 -11.23
CA PRO A 475 4.82 -17.60 -12.62
C PRO A 475 3.51 -18.27 -13.05
N GLY A 476 3.00 -17.89 -14.23
CA GLY A 476 1.69 -18.30 -14.75
C GLY A 476 0.58 -17.25 -14.58
N SER A 477 0.78 -16.25 -13.70
CA SER A 477 -0.21 -15.16 -13.46
C SER A 477 0.40 -13.76 -13.48
N THR A 478 1.61 -13.61 -14.02
CA THR A 478 2.40 -12.36 -13.92
C THR A 478 1.94 -11.25 -14.87
N GLN A 479 1.15 -11.57 -15.90
CA GLN A 479 0.69 -10.63 -16.94
C GLN A 479 -0.82 -10.34 -16.84
N TYR A 480 -1.34 -10.26 -15.61
CA TYR A 480 -2.76 -10.07 -15.25
C TYR A 480 -3.66 -11.25 -15.59
N ALA A 481 -3.53 -11.89 -16.75
CA ALA A 481 -4.20 -13.15 -17.06
C ALA A 481 -3.61 -14.30 -16.25
N THR A 482 -4.45 -15.23 -15.84
CA THR A 482 -4.07 -16.42 -15.08
C THR A 482 -4.00 -17.66 -15.98
N ALA A 483 -3.68 -18.82 -15.40
CA ALA A 483 -3.77 -20.09 -16.11
C ALA A 483 -5.22 -20.55 -16.34
N VAL A 484 -6.19 -19.96 -15.64
CA VAL A 484 -7.63 -20.24 -15.83
C VAL A 484 -8.17 -19.29 -16.90
N ASP A 485 -8.75 -19.85 -17.97
CA ASP A 485 -9.26 -19.04 -19.08
C ASP A 485 -10.37 -18.08 -18.61
N GLY A 486 -10.24 -16.82 -18.98
CA GLY A 486 -11.17 -15.76 -18.60
C GLY A 486 -10.99 -15.22 -17.18
N LEU A 487 -10.06 -15.75 -16.36
CA LEU A 487 -9.74 -15.19 -15.04
C LEU A 487 -8.53 -14.24 -15.09
N TYR A 488 -8.71 -13.03 -14.56
CA TYR A 488 -7.70 -11.98 -14.52
C TYR A 488 -7.49 -11.45 -13.10
N LEU A 489 -6.32 -10.88 -12.84
CA LEU A 489 -5.98 -10.18 -11.60
C LEU A 489 -5.78 -8.68 -11.87
N CYS A 490 -6.34 -7.82 -11.03
CA CYS A 490 -6.14 -6.38 -11.11
C CYS A 490 -5.81 -5.71 -9.76
N GLY A 491 -5.75 -6.49 -8.67
CA GLY A 491 -5.46 -6.02 -7.32
C GLY A 491 -3.99 -5.74 -7.05
N ALA A 492 -3.67 -5.35 -5.82
CA ALA A 492 -2.30 -5.10 -5.35
C ALA A 492 -1.39 -6.35 -5.43
N GLY A 493 -1.97 -7.56 -5.48
CA GLY A 493 -1.26 -8.80 -5.73
C GLY A 493 -0.73 -8.95 -7.17
N ALA A 494 -1.22 -8.17 -8.14
CA ALA A 494 -0.70 -8.14 -9.50
C ALA A 494 0.42 -7.10 -9.67
N HIS A 495 1.18 -7.18 -10.77
CA HIS A 495 2.20 -6.18 -11.12
C HIS A 495 1.58 -4.76 -11.21
N PRO A 496 2.25 -3.70 -10.74
CA PRO A 496 3.59 -3.65 -10.15
C PRO A 496 3.63 -3.98 -8.64
N GLY A 497 2.51 -4.11 -7.97
CA GLY A 497 2.46 -4.40 -6.55
C GLY A 497 1.56 -3.47 -5.74
N GLY A 498 1.71 -3.53 -4.44
CA GLY A 498 0.93 -2.76 -3.48
C GLY A 498 1.27 -1.27 -3.42
N GLY A 499 0.60 -0.58 -2.55
CA GLY A 499 0.50 0.88 -2.48
C GLY A 499 -0.77 1.38 -3.17
N ILE A 500 -1.19 2.59 -2.86
CA ILE A 500 -2.35 3.21 -3.50
C ILE A 500 -1.90 3.82 -4.83
N GLN A 501 -1.75 3.00 -5.88
CA GLN A 501 -1.17 3.41 -7.17
C GLN A 501 -2.21 3.49 -8.30
N GLY A 502 -3.20 2.60 -8.31
CA GLY A 502 -4.14 2.42 -9.41
C GLY A 502 -3.52 1.72 -10.65
N LEU A 503 -2.21 1.50 -10.67
CA LEU A 503 -1.50 0.92 -11.81
C LEU A 503 -1.90 -0.53 -12.10
N PRO A 504 -2.03 -1.44 -11.11
CA PRO A 504 -2.50 -2.80 -11.37
C PRO A 504 -3.83 -2.81 -12.11
N GLY A 505 -4.80 -2.01 -11.66
CA GLY A 505 -6.12 -1.89 -12.28
C GLY A 505 -6.07 -1.38 -13.73
N ARG A 506 -5.36 -0.26 -13.96
CA ARG A 506 -5.19 0.31 -15.32
C ARG A 506 -4.51 -0.66 -16.28
N ASN A 507 -3.44 -1.30 -15.83
CA ASN A 507 -2.65 -2.17 -16.67
C ASN A 507 -3.42 -3.47 -17.01
N ALA A 508 -4.18 -4.01 -16.04
CA ALA A 508 -5.06 -5.16 -16.27
C ALA A 508 -6.13 -4.81 -17.33
N ALA A 509 -6.82 -3.68 -17.19
CA ALA A 509 -7.81 -3.23 -18.17
C ALA A 509 -7.20 -3.10 -19.57
N LYS A 510 -6.02 -2.46 -19.68
CA LYS A 510 -5.32 -2.32 -20.97
C LYS A 510 -4.95 -3.66 -21.59
N GLU A 511 -4.50 -4.63 -20.78
CA GLU A 511 -4.14 -5.96 -21.28
C GLU A 511 -5.38 -6.76 -21.73
N ILE A 512 -6.48 -6.70 -20.98
CA ILE A 512 -7.77 -7.32 -21.32
C ILE A 512 -8.29 -6.79 -22.66
N LEU A 513 -8.32 -5.46 -22.83
CA LEU A 513 -8.77 -4.81 -24.07
C LEU A 513 -7.86 -5.17 -25.25
N LYS A 514 -6.54 -5.21 -25.05
CA LYS A 514 -5.56 -5.57 -26.09
C LYS A 514 -5.70 -7.02 -26.55
N ARG A 515 -6.05 -7.94 -25.64
CA ARG A 515 -6.27 -9.35 -25.98
C ARG A 515 -7.57 -9.60 -26.73
N GLY A 516 -8.48 -8.64 -26.77
CA GLY A 516 -9.83 -8.86 -27.31
C GLY A 516 -10.62 -9.90 -26.52
N ALA A 517 -10.41 -9.95 -25.20
CA ALA A 517 -11.05 -10.93 -24.32
C ALA A 517 -12.53 -10.62 -24.03
N LEU A 518 -13.03 -9.44 -24.47
CA LEU A 518 -14.39 -8.92 -24.24
C LEU A 518 -15.12 -8.63 -25.55
#